data_9cc884cea0077d0a6bfb7e37acbcf402
#
_entry.id   9cc884cea0077d0a6bfb7e37acbcf402
#
_cell.length_a   1.000
_cell.length_b   1.000
_cell.length_c   1.000
_cell.angle_alpha   90.00
_cell.angle_beta   90.00
_cell.angle_gamma   90.00
#
_symmetry.space_group_name_H-M   'P 1'
#
loop_
_entity.id
_entity.type
_entity.pdbx_description
1 polymer ?
#
loop_
_entity_poly.entity_id
_entity_poly.type
_entity_poly.pdbx_seq_one_letter_code
_entity_poly.pdbx_strand_id
1 'polypeptide(L)'
;MNPYDAAHMLAKALKESPDYTEYKNLKEKVNQQESTRKMLKDFRKKQFGLQTRQMTGQEVPEAEVNKLQDLQNVLLQNPLVGPFLHAEYKLTQTLNDVYKIIGEAVELGMEEEMKELSEELKQEAADRVEEAKKGKAEQNSDDKEETTE
;
A
#
# COMPACT_ATOMS: atom_id res chain seq x y z
N MET A 1 -15.97 33.07 -0.42
CA MET A 1 -15.67 31.96 -1.37
C MET A 1 -16.34 30.70 -0.83
N ASN A 2 -17.09 30.00 -1.66
CA ASN A 2 -17.72 28.74 -1.30
C ASN A 2 -16.61 27.64 -1.24
N PRO A 3 -16.63 26.71 -0.28
CA PRO A 3 -15.67 25.60 -0.20
C PRO A 3 -15.53 24.78 -1.49
N TYR A 4 -16.62 24.60 -2.23
CA TYR A 4 -16.58 23.90 -3.52
C TYR A 4 -15.83 24.69 -4.60
N ASP A 5 -15.98 26.01 -4.63
CA ASP A 5 -15.23 26.86 -5.56
C ASP A 5 -13.72 26.80 -5.25
N ALA A 6 -13.37 26.85 -3.96
CA ALA A 6 -11.99 26.69 -3.52
C ALA A 6 -11.42 25.32 -3.91
N ALA A 7 -12.20 24.24 -3.77
CA ALA A 7 -11.81 22.90 -4.19
C ALA A 7 -11.59 22.80 -5.70
N HIS A 8 -12.41 23.45 -6.51
CA HIS A 8 -12.21 23.52 -7.97
C HIS A 8 -10.95 24.30 -8.35
N MET A 9 -10.67 25.39 -7.64
CA MET A 9 -9.42 26.16 -7.83
C MET A 9 -8.19 25.32 -7.46
N LEU A 10 -8.24 24.59 -6.35
CA LEU A 10 -7.19 23.69 -5.93
C LEU A 10 -6.97 22.56 -6.95
N ALA A 11 -8.05 21.94 -7.41
CA ALA A 11 -7.98 20.91 -8.45
C ALA A 11 -7.35 21.43 -9.76
N LYS A 12 -7.63 22.67 -10.13
CA LYS A 12 -7.00 23.33 -11.27
C LYS A 12 -5.52 23.54 -11.02
N ALA A 13 -5.14 24.09 -9.87
CA ALA A 13 -3.74 24.32 -9.51
C ALA A 13 -2.93 23.02 -9.51
N LEU A 14 -3.49 21.93 -8.97
CA LEU A 14 -2.87 20.61 -9.01
C LEU A 14 -2.66 20.10 -10.45
N LYS A 15 -3.65 20.27 -11.34
CA LYS A 15 -3.54 19.89 -12.76
C LYS A 15 -2.51 20.69 -13.53
N GLU A 16 -2.29 21.95 -13.15
CA GLU A 16 -1.32 22.86 -13.77
C GLU A 16 0.08 22.70 -13.15
N SER A 17 0.23 21.90 -12.08
CA SER A 17 1.51 21.69 -11.42
C SER A 17 2.50 20.92 -12.32
N PRO A 18 3.80 21.19 -12.20
CA PRO A 18 4.83 20.44 -12.90
C PRO A 18 4.79 18.94 -12.58
N ASP A 19 4.55 18.59 -11.32
CA ASP A 19 4.51 17.19 -10.85
C ASP A 19 3.36 16.41 -11.51
N TYR A 20 2.18 17.02 -11.65
CA TYR A 20 1.07 16.40 -12.38
C TYR A 20 1.36 16.24 -13.86
N THR A 21 1.97 17.24 -14.48
CA THR A 21 2.34 17.21 -15.89
C THR A 21 3.37 16.11 -16.17
N GLU A 22 4.38 15.99 -15.33
CA GLU A 22 5.39 14.93 -15.41
C GLU A 22 4.75 13.55 -15.25
N TYR A 23 3.95 13.36 -14.18
CA TYR A 23 3.21 12.12 -13.93
C TYR A 23 2.34 11.71 -15.13
N LYS A 24 1.56 12.64 -15.66
CA LYS A 24 0.65 12.39 -16.79
C LYS A 24 1.42 11.94 -18.03
N ASN A 25 2.48 12.63 -18.38
CA ASN A 25 3.32 12.30 -19.53
C ASN A 25 3.96 10.91 -19.40
N LEU A 26 4.48 10.57 -18.23
CA LEU A 26 5.07 9.26 -17.96
C LEU A 26 4.01 8.15 -17.95
N LYS A 27 2.83 8.41 -17.39
CA LYS A 27 1.69 7.50 -17.43
C LYS A 27 1.25 7.15 -18.83
N GLU A 28 1.17 8.13 -19.73
CA GLU A 28 0.83 7.91 -21.12
C GLU A 28 1.87 7.02 -21.83
N LYS A 29 3.15 7.27 -21.60
CA LYS A 29 4.25 6.44 -22.15
C LYS A 29 4.20 5.00 -21.63
N VAL A 30 3.97 4.80 -20.32
CA VAL A 30 3.81 3.46 -19.72
C VAL A 30 2.60 2.74 -20.33
N ASN A 31 1.49 3.44 -20.54
CA ASN A 31 0.27 2.86 -21.10
C ASN A 31 0.40 2.46 -22.57
N GLN A 32 1.28 3.13 -23.33
CA GLN A 32 1.55 2.80 -24.73
C GLN A 32 2.37 1.52 -24.89
N GLN A 33 3.11 1.11 -23.85
CA GLN A 33 3.91 -0.12 -23.87
C GLN A 33 3.16 -1.23 -23.11
N GLU A 34 2.56 -2.16 -23.84
CA GLU A 34 1.72 -3.22 -23.25
C GLU A 34 2.51 -4.09 -22.25
N SER A 35 3.74 -4.46 -22.57
CA SER A 35 4.60 -5.26 -21.68
C SER A 35 4.88 -4.55 -20.35
N THR A 36 5.21 -3.27 -20.40
CA THR A 36 5.49 -2.43 -19.25
C THR A 36 4.24 -2.24 -18.39
N ARG A 37 3.12 -1.94 -19.03
CA ARG A 37 1.82 -1.83 -18.35
C ARG A 37 1.42 -3.13 -17.65
N LYS A 38 1.61 -4.27 -18.30
CA LYS A 38 1.30 -5.59 -17.73
C LYS A 38 2.19 -5.89 -16.52
N MET A 39 3.49 -5.67 -16.63
CA MET A 39 4.46 -5.86 -15.55
C MET A 39 4.10 -5.01 -14.31
N LEU A 40 3.79 -3.74 -14.50
CA LEU A 40 3.37 -2.85 -13.42
C LEU A 40 2.05 -3.29 -12.77
N LYS A 41 1.07 -3.72 -13.58
CA LYS A 41 -0.20 -4.25 -13.08
C LYS A 41 -0.01 -5.52 -12.26
N ASP A 42 0.83 -6.45 -12.71
CA ASP A 42 1.13 -7.70 -12.01
C ASP A 42 1.85 -7.44 -10.69
N PHE A 43 2.77 -6.49 -10.66
CA PHE A 43 3.41 -6.03 -9.43
C PHE A 43 2.40 -5.48 -8.42
N ARG A 44 1.55 -4.55 -8.83
CA ARG A 44 0.53 -3.95 -7.95
C ARG A 44 -0.46 -4.99 -7.42
N LYS A 45 -0.85 -5.95 -8.25
CA LYS A 45 -1.73 -7.05 -7.84
C LYS A 45 -1.07 -7.91 -6.76
N LYS A 46 0.20 -8.25 -6.92
CA LYS A 46 0.96 -9.01 -5.90
C LYS A 46 1.13 -8.22 -4.62
N GLN A 47 1.52 -6.95 -4.73
CA GLN A 47 1.68 -6.06 -3.56
C GLN A 47 0.37 -5.95 -2.77
N PHE A 48 -0.75 -5.70 -3.45
CA PHE A 48 -2.07 -5.63 -2.82
C PHE A 48 -2.47 -6.96 -2.18
N GLY A 49 -2.22 -8.08 -2.85
CA GLY A 49 -2.53 -9.41 -2.30
C GLY A 49 -1.73 -9.73 -1.04
N LEU A 50 -0.43 -9.37 -0.99
CA LEU A 50 0.39 -9.54 0.22
C LEU A 50 -0.09 -8.64 1.35
N GLN A 51 -0.37 -7.36 1.06
CA GLN A 51 -0.88 -6.42 2.04
C GLN A 51 -2.22 -6.87 2.64
N THR A 52 -3.14 -7.36 1.80
CA THR A 52 -4.43 -7.87 2.26
C THR A 52 -4.26 -9.07 3.20
N ARG A 53 -3.35 -10.01 2.87
CA ARG A 53 -3.06 -11.17 3.73
C ARG A 53 -2.46 -10.74 5.08
N GLN A 54 -1.55 -9.77 5.08
CA GLN A 54 -1.00 -9.21 6.32
C GLN A 54 -2.08 -8.55 7.19
N MET A 55 -3.00 -7.80 6.59
CA MET A 55 -4.10 -7.15 7.32
C MET A 55 -5.11 -8.17 7.88
N THR A 56 -5.30 -9.31 7.22
CA THR A 56 -6.21 -10.38 7.67
C THR A 56 -5.54 -11.39 8.62
N GLY A 57 -4.31 -11.11 9.07
CA GLY A 57 -3.57 -11.98 9.98
C GLY A 57 -3.10 -13.30 9.35
N GLN A 58 -3.13 -13.41 8.02
CA GLN A 58 -2.61 -14.57 7.32
C GLN A 58 -1.07 -14.49 7.24
N GLU A 59 -0.42 -15.61 7.48
CA GLU A 59 1.02 -15.70 7.36
C GLU A 59 1.45 -15.50 5.90
N VAL A 60 2.37 -14.57 5.68
CA VAL A 60 2.96 -14.33 4.37
C VAL A 60 4.35 -14.94 4.36
N PRO A 61 4.64 -15.95 3.50
CA PRO A 61 5.95 -16.54 3.40
C PRO A 61 7.02 -15.50 3.01
N GLU A 62 8.15 -15.50 3.71
CA GLU A 62 9.28 -14.60 3.42
C GLU A 62 9.74 -14.68 1.96
N ALA A 63 9.68 -15.87 1.37
CA ALA A 63 9.99 -16.07 -0.04
C ALA A 63 9.07 -15.27 -1.01
N GLU A 64 7.82 -15.03 -0.64
CA GLU A 64 6.91 -14.20 -1.45
C GLU A 64 7.23 -12.71 -1.30
N VAL A 65 7.58 -12.28 -0.09
CA VAL A 65 8.04 -10.91 0.17
C VAL A 65 9.30 -10.62 -0.63
N ASN A 66 10.29 -11.52 -0.58
CA ASN A 66 11.54 -11.38 -1.32
C ASN A 66 11.30 -11.32 -2.84
N LYS A 67 10.44 -12.18 -3.38
CA LYS A 67 10.06 -12.14 -4.80
C LYS A 67 9.39 -10.81 -5.21
N LEU A 68 8.58 -10.23 -4.34
CA LEU A 68 7.97 -8.93 -4.61
C LEU A 68 9.04 -7.84 -4.61
N GLN A 69 9.99 -7.90 -3.70
CA GLN A 69 11.10 -6.95 -3.60
C GLN A 69 12.03 -7.02 -4.81
N ASP A 70 12.35 -8.23 -5.28
CA ASP A 70 13.12 -8.43 -6.51
C ASP A 70 12.40 -7.84 -7.73
N LEU A 71 11.09 -8.08 -7.85
CA LEU A 71 10.27 -7.51 -8.92
C LEU A 71 10.23 -5.98 -8.84
N GLN A 72 10.15 -5.41 -7.65
CA GLN A 72 10.22 -3.96 -7.44
C GLN A 72 11.55 -3.39 -7.91
N ASN A 73 12.67 -4.06 -7.59
CA ASN A 73 14.00 -3.64 -8.02
C ASN A 73 14.12 -3.64 -9.56
N VAL A 74 13.60 -4.68 -10.22
CA VAL A 74 13.56 -4.76 -11.68
C VAL A 74 12.73 -3.61 -12.29
N LEU A 75 11.57 -3.31 -11.68
CA LEU A 75 10.71 -2.21 -12.12
C LEU A 75 11.39 -0.85 -11.96
N LEU A 76 12.08 -0.61 -10.85
CA LEU A 76 12.79 0.64 -10.59
C LEU A 76 13.99 0.86 -11.54
N GLN A 77 14.61 -0.22 -11.99
CA GLN A 77 15.69 -0.17 -12.98
C GLN A 77 15.18 0.05 -14.42
N ASN A 78 13.89 -0.16 -14.66
CA ASN A 78 13.31 0.10 -15.97
C ASN A 78 13.29 1.61 -16.25
N PRO A 79 13.87 2.08 -17.40
CA PRO A 79 14.04 3.50 -17.68
C PRO A 79 12.75 4.29 -17.85
N LEU A 80 11.62 3.60 -18.00
CA LEU A 80 10.29 4.22 -18.10
C LEU A 80 9.50 4.09 -16.79
N VAL A 81 9.54 2.92 -16.16
CA VAL A 81 8.75 2.63 -14.94
C VAL A 81 9.34 3.32 -13.71
N GLY A 82 10.64 3.33 -13.56
CA GLY A 82 11.31 3.99 -12.42
C GLY A 82 10.93 5.48 -12.31
N PRO A 83 11.13 6.30 -13.34
CA PRO A 83 10.69 7.69 -13.36
C PRO A 83 9.18 7.85 -13.15
N PHE A 84 8.34 6.96 -13.72
CA PHE A 84 6.90 6.99 -13.52
C PHE A 84 6.51 6.78 -12.06
N LEU A 85 7.06 5.76 -11.40
CA LEU A 85 6.79 5.48 -9.99
C LEU A 85 7.26 6.64 -9.08
N HIS A 86 8.37 7.26 -9.43
CA HIS A 86 8.87 8.43 -8.71
C HIS A 86 7.93 9.65 -8.85
N ALA A 87 7.45 9.93 -10.06
CA ALA A 87 6.49 11.00 -10.30
C ALA A 87 5.14 10.73 -9.61
N GLU A 88 4.66 9.47 -9.63
CA GLU A 88 3.47 9.04 -8.91
C GLU A 88 3.60 9.26 -7.39
N TYR A 89 4.77 8.92 -6.82
CA TYR A 89 5.06 9.12 -5.41
C TYR A 89 5.04 10.61 -5.03
N LYS A 90 5.70 11.48 -5.80
CA LYS A 90 5.69 12.93 -5.56
C LYS A 90 4.28 13.49 -5.57
N LEU A 91 3.48 13.14 -6.60
CA LEU A 91 2.11 13.61 -6.70
C LEU A 91 1.25 13.12 -5.52
N THR A 92 1.46 11.87 -5.09
CA THR A 92 0.77 11.31 -3.92
C THR A 92 1.14 12.05 -2.64
N GLN A 93 2.42 12.41 -2.45
CA GLN A 93 2.85 13.24 -1.31
C GLN A 93 2.17 14.60 -1.32
N THR A 94 2.15 15.30 -2.45
CA THR A 94 1.47 16.60 -2.59
C THR A 94 -0.01 16.48 -2.22
N LEU A 95 -0.70 15.42 -2.66
CA LEU A 95 -2.10 15.19 -2.32
C LEU A 95 -2.28 14.92 -0.82
N ASN A 96 -1.41 14.12 -0.21
CA ASN A 96 -1.45 13.84 1.23
C ASN A 96 -1.24 15.13 2.05
N ASP A 97 -0.30 15.98 1.64
CA ASP A 97 -0.05 17.27 2.30
C ASP A 97 -1.29 18.18 2.21
N VAL A 98 -1.95 18.21 1.05
CA VAL A 98 -3.20 18.94 0.86
C VAL A 98 -4.31 18.40 1.77
N TYR A 99 -4.48 17.08 1.83
CA TYR A 99 -5.47 16.46 2.73
C TYR A 99 -5.17 16.77 4.19
N LYS A 100 -3.91 16.77 4.58
CA LYS A 100 -3.48 17.12 5.92
C LYS A 100 -3.82 18.58 6.26
N ILE A 101 -3.51 19.52 5.37
CA ILE A 101 -3.85 20.94 5.53
C ILE A 101 -5.35 21.13 5.73
N ILE A 102 -6.16 20.42 4.94
CA ILE A 102 -7.63 20.51 5.04
C ILE A 102 -8.09 19.90 6.37
N GLY A 103 -7.59 18.72 6.73
CA GLY A 103 -7.95 18.01 7.96
C GLY A 103 -7.63 18.81 9.21
N GLU A 104 -6.43 19.40 9.28
CA GLU A 104 -6.01 20.27 10.38
C GLU A 104 -6.90 21.51 10.51
N ALA A 105 -7.29 22.12 9.37
CA ALA A 105 -8.11 23.33 9.37
C ALA A 105 -9.54 23.12 9.89
N VAL A 106 -10.08 21.92 9.76
CA VAL A 106 -11.44 21.59 10.19
C VAL A 106 -11.51 20.79 11.48
N GLU A 107 -10.36 20.53 12.11
CA GLU A 107 -10.23 19.80 13.38
C GLU A 107 -11.03 18.47 13.39
N LEU A 108 -11.05 17.79 12.24
CA LEU A 108 -11.87 16.59 12.06
C LEU A 108 -11.39 15.40 12.88
N GLY A 109 -10.39 15.50 13.73
CA GLY A 109 -9.96 14.43 14.64
C GLY A 109 -9.73 13.03 14.02
N MET A 110 -10.01 12.90 12.73
CA MET A 110 -9.98 11.62 12.01
C MET A 110 -8.59 10.97 12.00
N GLU A 111 -7.53 11.76 12.13
CA GLU A 111 -6.17 11.22 12.17
C GLU A 111 -5.92 10.44 13.47
N GLU A 112 -6.44 10.94 14.59
CA GLU A 112 -6.31 10.27 15.90
C GLU A 112 -7.17 9.01 15.92
N GLU A 113 -8.45 9.10 15.51
CA GLU A 113 -9.34 7.94 15.42
C GLU A 113 -8.83 6.86 14.45
N MET A 114 -8.31 7.27 13.26
CA MET A 114 -7.73 6.33 12.29
C MET A 114 -6.45 5.70 12.81
N LYS A 115 -5.66 6.42 13.60
CA LYS A 115 -4.45 5.89 14.21
C LYS A 115 -4.79 4.89 15.30
N GLU A 116 -5.72 5.23 16.20
CA GLU A 116 -6.22 4.32 17.23
C GLU A 116 -6.80 3.04 16.60
N LEU A 117 -7.67 3.17 15.61
CA LEU A 117 -8.25 2.03 14.89
C LEU A 117 -7.18 1.18 14.19
N SER A 118 -6.16 1.81 13.60
CA SER A 118 -5.04 1.12 12.97
C SER A 118 -4.18 0.36 13.99
N GLU A 119 -4.00 0.89 15.20
CA GLU A 119 -3.28 0.22 16.28
C GLU A 119 -4.10 -0.94 16.87
N GLU A 120 -5.40 -0.76 17.05
CA GLU A 120 -6.31 -1.82 17.47
C GLU A 120 -6.33 -2.99 16.48
N LEU A 121 -6.46 -2.71 15.18
CA LEU A 121 -6.42 -3.74 14.14
C LEU A 121 -5.09 -4.49 14.09
N LYS A 122 -3.97 -3.79 14.32
CA LYS A 122 -2.65 -4.44 14.42
C LYS A 122 -2.55 -5.34 15.64
N GLN A 123 -3.09 -4.91 16.77
CA GLN A 123 -3.10 -5.70 17.99
C GLN A 123 -3.97 -6.95 17.83
N GLU A 124 -5.19 -6.81 17.31
CA GLU A 124 -6.05 -7.96 17.02
C GLU A 124 -5.40 -8.96 16.05
N ALA A 125 -4.71 -8.47 15.03
CA ALA A 125 -4.00 -9.32 14.09
C ALA A 125 -2.84 -10.07 14.77
N ALA A 126 -2.10 -9.41 15.67
CA ALA A 126 -1.02 -10.02 16.44
C ALA A 126 -1.55 -11.10 17.41
N ASP A 127 -2.64 -10.82 18.09
CA ASP A 127 -3.27 -11.74 19.04
C ASP A 127 -3.79 -13.00 18.32
N ARG A 128 -4.42 -12.85 17.16
CA ARG A 128 -4.86 -13.98 16.32
C ARG A 128 -3.70 -14.87 15.85
N VAL A 129 -2.57 -14.26 15.50
CA VAL A 129 -1.36 -14.99 15.10
C VAL A 129 -0.78 -15.76 16.28
N GLU A 130 -0.80 -15.18 17.47
CA GLU A 130 -0.31 -15.85 18.69
C GLU A 130 -1.22 -17.02 19.10
N GLU A 131 -2.54 -16.85 19.03
CA GLU A 131 -3.50 -17.93 19.29
C GLU A 131 -3.35 -19.07 18.29
N ALA A 132 -3.18 -18.76 17.00
CA ALA A 132 -2.96 -19.77 15.97
C ALA A 132 -1.64 -20.54 16.15
N LYS A 133 -0.61 -19.90 16.70
CA LYS A 133 0.66 -20.59 17.06
C LYS A 133 0.50 -21.48 18.28
N LYS A 134 -0.23 -21.07 19.29
CA LYS A 134 -0.53 -21.87 20.49
C LYS A 134 -1.35 -23.11 20.15
N GLY A 135 -2.40 -22.97 19.33
CA GLY A 135 -3.23 -24.10 18.89
C GLY A 135 -2.46 -25.15 18.06
N LYS A 136 -1.49 -24.70 17.24
CA LYS A 136 -0.60 -25.65 16.52
C LYS A 136 0.43 -26.34 17.42
N ALA A 137 0.86 -25.70 18.49
CA ALA A 137 1.80 -26.29 19.44
C ALA A 137 1.13 -27.36 20.29
N GLU A 138 -0.14 -27.19 20.65
CA GLU A 138 -0.93 -28.18 21.39
C GLU A 138 -1.26 -29.41 20.54
N GLN A 139 -1.63 -29.23 19.26
CA GLN A 139 -1.85 -30.37 18.34
C GLN A 139 -0.60 -31.21 18.08
N ASN A 140 0.58 -30.59 18.05
CA ASN A 140 1.84 -31.33 17.87
C ASN A 140 2.31 -32.07 19.14
N SER A 141 1.77 -31.78 20.31
CA SER A 141 2.05 -32.51 21.54
C SER A 141 1.22 -33.79 21.68
N ASP A 142 -0.04 -33.75 21.24
CA ASP A 142 -0.94 -34.88 21.28
C ASP A 142 -0.58 -35.99 20.28
N ASP A 143 -0.10 -35.61 19.06
CA ASP A 143 0.36 -36.57 18.05
C ASP A 143 1.67 -37.33 18.43
N LYS A 144 2.37 -36.88 19.47
CA LYS A 144 3.62 -37.57 19.93
C LYS A 144 3.38 -38.59 21.06
N GLU A 145 2.23 -38.54 21.72
CA GLU A 145 1.89 -39.54 22.76
C GLU A 145 1.21 -40.80 22.20
N GLU A 146 0.63 -40.75 21.00
CA GLU A 146 -0.02 -41.90 20.37
C GLU A 146 0.91 -42.84 19.59
N THR A 147 2.21 -42.53 19.49
CA THR A 147 3.19 -43.38 18.73
C THR A 147 4.13 -44.18 19.61
N THR A 148 3.84 -44.37 20.91
CA THR A 148 4.64 -45.22 21.82
C THR A 148 3.81 -46.26 22.56
N GLU A 149 3.11 -47.12 21.81
CA GLU A 149 2.66 -48.43 22.29
C GLU A 149 3.03 -49.55 21.27
#